data_062518e95e8bf96a6bfaf76ae453cc0a
#
_entry.id   062518e95e8bf96a6bfaf76ae453cc0a
#
_cell.length_a   1.000
_cell.length_b   1.000
_cell.length_c   1.000
_cell.angle_alpha   90.00
_cell.angle_beta   90.00
_cell.angle_gamma   90.00
#
_symmetry.space_group_name_H-M   'P 1'
#
loop_
_entity.id
_entity.type
_entity.pdbx_description
1 polymer ?
#
loop_
_entity_poly.entity_id
_entity_poly.type
_entity_poly.pdbx_seq_one_letter_code
_entity_poly.pdbx_strand_id
1 'polypeptide(L)'
;IFNNTTSSSSNFLLTAFPGLELAHVWISIPVCCLYAIALLGNSTILLVIIVERSLHKPMYYFLAMLSAVDLCLTISTLPTVLGVLWFHAREISLKACLIQMFFVHGFSFLESSVLVAMAFDRLMAICNPLKYAIVFTDMIILVIGLVICIRQVILIFPMILALTRVSFHGGQELSHPFCYHPDMIKYTYSNPWISNFLGMFLQLYLTGTDLLFILFSYVLILRTVLSIVAPKKQQKALSTCVCHICAVTVFYVPMISLSFTHRLFSSTPKVVCSILANVYLFLPPVLNPVIYSLKTKTIRQAMLQLLHFKGSQGPSVRSHRGPWG
;
A
#
# COMPACT_ATOMS: atom_id res chain seq x y z
N ILE A 1 -37.82 36.81 1.57
CA ILE A 1 -36.65 36.81 0.69
C ILE A 1 -35.95 35.49 1.02
N PHE A 2 -36.29 34.43 0.27
CA PHE A 2 -35.61 33.14 0.37
C PHE A 2 -34.23 33.28 -0.29
N ASN A 3 -33.18 33.31 0.50
CA ASN A 3 -31.81 33.12 0.00
C ASN A 3 -31.71 31.68 -0.54
N ASN A 4 -31.73 31.54 -1.85
CA ASN A 4 -31.21 30.38 -2.55
C ASN A 4 -29.74 30.24 -2.21
N THR A 5 -29.42 29.47 -1.17
CA THR A 5 -28.07 28.89 -1.03
C THR A 5 -27.94 27.86 -2.15
N THR A 6 -27.45 28.32 -3.30
CA THR A 6 -26.87 27.45 -4.30
C THR A 6 -25.80 26.66 -3.58
N SER A 7 -26.03 25.36 -3.33
CA SER A 7 -25.01 24.42 -2.92
C SER A 7 -23.96 24.41 -4.06
N SER A 8 -22.93 25.22 -3.92
CA SER A 8 -21.77 25.16 -4.78
C SER A 8 -21.23 23.73 -4.67
N SER A 9 -21.52 22.93 -5.68
CA SER A 9 -20.93 21.60 -5.83
C SER A 9 -19.42 21.82 -5.93
N SER A 10 -18.70 21.57 -4.82
CA SER A 10 -17.26 21.71 -4.77
C SER A 10 -16.65 20.54 -5.51
N ASN A 11 -16.53 20.64 -6.84
CA ASN A 11 -15.81 19.68 -7.66
C ASN A 11 -14.34 20.09 -7.71
N PHE A 12 -13.45 19.11 -7.66
CA PHE A 12 -12.02 19.28 -7.88
C PHE A 12 -11.62 18.72 -9.24
N LEU A 13 -10.51 19.22 -9.78
CA LEU A 13 -9.94 18.73 -11.02
C LEU A 13 -8.65 17.95 -10.69
N LEU A 14 -8.65 16.65 -11.00
CA LEU A 14 -7.49 15.81 -10.84
C LEU A 14 -6.50 16.02 -12.00
N THR A 15 -5.19 15.96 -11.71
CA THR A 15 -4.14 16.07 -12.71
C THR A 15 -3.11 14.97 -12.54
N ALA A 16 -2.91 14.15 -13.58
CA ALA A 16 -1.95 13.05 -13.52
C ALA A 16 -0.49 13.55 -13.65
N PHE A 17 -0.22 14.29 -14.70
CA PHE A 17 1.13 14.83 -15.00
C PHE A 17 0.96 16.23 -15.57
N PRO A 18 1.04 17.30 -14.74
CA PRO A 18 0.89 18.68 -15.19
C PRO A 18 1.91 19.05 -16.28
N GLY A 19 1.42 19.61 -17.39
CA GLY A 19 2.26 20.02 -18.52
C GLY A 19 2.63 18.91 -19.50
N LEU A 20 2.14 17.68 -19.29
CA LEU A 20 2.36 16.54 -20.16
C LEU A 20 1.04 15.95 -20.70
N GLU A 21 0.02 16.79 -20.84
CA GLU A 21 -1.35 16.36 -21.22
C GLU A 21 -1.36 15.65 -22.59
N LEU A 22 -0.55 16.12 -23.56
CA LEU A 22 -0.40 15.49 -24.87
C LEU A 22 0.27 14.12 -24.83
N ALA A 23 1.01 13.83 -23.77
CA ALA A 23 1.71 12.57 -23.58
C ALA A 23 0.90 11.56 -22.73
N HIS A 24 -0.31 11.90 -22.25
CA HIS A 24 -1.11 11.03 -21.36
C HIS A 24 -1.33 9.63 -21.93
N VAL A 25 -1.58 9.49 -23.23
CA VAL A 25 -1.75 8.19 -23.88
C VAL A 25 -0.48 7.35 -23.77
N TRP A 26 0.68 7.94 -24.00
CA TRP A 26 1.97 7.24 -23.88
C TRP A 26 2.33 6.92 -22.44
N ILE A 27 2.04 7.82 -21.52
CA ILE A 27 2.26 7.63 -20.08
C ILE A 27 1.30 6.57 -19.51
N SER A 28 0.11 6.45 -20.07
CA SER A 28 -0.87 5.44 -19.63
C SER A 28 -0.38 4.01 -19.82
N ILE A 29 0.45 3.73 -20.85
CA ILE A 29 0.96 2.38 -21.11
C ILE A 29 1.79 1.86 -19.93
N PRO A 30 2.89 2.51 -19.50
CA PRO A 30 3.64 2.06 -18.33
C PRO A 30 2.80 2.07 -17.05
N VAL A 31 1.89 3.04 -16.86
CA VAL A 31 1.00 3.08 -15.69
C VAL A 31 0.07 1.85 -15.66
N CYS A 32 -0.52 1.48 -16.79
CA CYS A 32 -1.34 0.25 -16.88
C CYS A 32 -0.52 -1.01 -16.61
N CYS A 33 0.73 -1.07 -17.10
CA CYS A 33 1.64 -2.18 -16.78
C CYS A 33 1.91 -2.26 -15.28
N LEU A 34 2.15 -1.13 -14.60
CA LEU A 34 2.36 -1.10 -13.15
C LEU A 34 1.10 -1.58 -12.39
N TYR A 35 -0.09 -1.11 -12.78
CA TYR A 35 -1.34 -1.62 -12.20
C TYR A 35 -1.53 -3.12 -12.42
N ALA A 36 -1.25 -3.62 -13.64
CA ALA A 36 -1.35 -5.04 -13.94
C ALA A 36 -0.37 -5.88 -13.09
N ILE A 37 0.87 -5.42 -12.93
CA ILE A 37 1.88 -6.08 -12.07
C ILE A 37 1.43 -6.08 -10.61
N ALA A 38 0.93 -4.96 -10.10
CA ALA A 38 0.44 -4.84 -8.74
C ALA A 38 -0.75 -5.78 -8.48
N LEU A 39 -1.76 -5.77 -9.36
CA LEU A 39 -2.95 -6.63 -9.24
C LEU A 39 -2.60 -8.11 -9.37
N LEU A 40 -1.90 -8.50 -10.42
CA LEU A 40 -1.56 -9.90 -10.67
C LEU A 40 -0.57 -10.44 -9.64
N GLY A 41 0.45 -9.67 -9.28
CA GLY A 41 1.47 -10.06 -8.34
C GLY A 41 0.91 -10.32 -6.95
N ASN A 42 0.17 -9.35 -6.39
CA ASN A 42 -0.41 -9.47 -5.05
C ASN A 42 -1.53 -10.52 -5.00
N SER A 43 -2.39 -10.60 -6.05
CA SER A 43 -3.40 -11.65 -6.14
C SER A 43 -2.78 -13.04 -6.19
N THR A 44 -1.67 -13.20 -6.91
CA THR A 44 -0.96 -14.48 -6.99
C THR A 44 -0.35 -14.88 -5.65
N ILE A 45 0.30 -13.94 -4.93
CA ILE A 45 0.84 -14.20 -3.59
C ILE A 45 -0.28 -14.62 -2.63
N LEU A 46 -1.38 -13.88 -2.62
CA LEU A 46 -2.52 -14.17 -1.75
C LEU A 46 -3.09 -15.56 -2.05
N LEU A 47 -3.32 -15.88 -3.32
CA LEU A 47 -3.81 -17.19 -3.76
C LEU A 47 -2.87 -18.33 -3.34
N VAL A 48 -1.56 -18.17 -3.58
CA VAL A 48 -0.55 -19.16 -3.21
C VAL A 48 -0.55 -19.43 -1.70
N ILE A 49 -0.64 -18.37 -0.87
CA ILE A 49 -0.66 -18.53 0.59
C ILE A 49 -1.95 -19.23 1.05
N ILE A 50 -3.10 -18.95 0.43
CA ILE A 50 -4.37 -19.60 0.77
C ILE A 50 -4.37 -21.09 0.40
N VAL A 51 -3.86 -21.43 -0.77
CA VAL A 51 -3.94 -22.81 -1.31
C VAL A 51 -2.86 -23.72 -0.70
N GLU A 52 -1.65 -23.20 -0.50
CA GLU A 52 -0.49 -23.99 -0.11
C GLU A 52 -0.33 -24.07 1.42
N ARG A 53 -0.75 -25.19 2.02
CA ARG A 53 -0.72 -25.41 3.47
C ARG A 53 0.67 -25.28 4.12
N SER A 54 1.72 -25.52 3.37
CA SER A 54 3.10 -25.34 3.86
C SER A 54 3.45 -23.88 4.17
N LEU A 55 2.67 -22.94 3.63
CA LEU A 55 2.79 -21.50 3.84
C LEU A 55 1.90 -20.98 4.98
N HIS A 56 1.14 -21.82 5.67
CA HIS A 56 0.33 -21.41 6.82
C HIS A 56 1.23 -21.23 8.06
N LYS A 57 2.01 -20.13 8.06
CA LYS A 57 2.91 -19.73 9.15
C LYS A 57 2.77 -18.21 9.36
N PRO A 58 3.06 -17.70 10.58
CA PRO A 58 2.85 -16.30 10.94
C PRO A 58 3.37 -15.29 9.91
N MET A 59 4.61 -15.46 9.47
CA MET A 59 5.23 -14.62 8.45
C MET A 59 4.41 -14.50 7.16
N TYR A 60 3.85 -15.60 6.66
CA TYR A 60 3.08 -15.60 5.42
C TYR A 60 1.68 -15.04 5.61
N TYR A 61 1.10 -15.14 6.79
CA TYR A 61 -0.17 -14.46 7.10
C TYR A 61 0.01 -12.94 7.09
N PHE A 62 1.10 -12.41 7.65
CA PHE A 62 1.39 -10.98 7.53
C PHE A 62 1.69 -10.57 6.08
N LEU A 63 2.36 -11.42 5.31
CA LEU A 63 2.55 -11.18 3.88
C LEU A 63 1.22 -11.20 3.11
N ALA A 64 0.29 -12.08 3.47
CA ALA A 64 -1.07 -12.08 2.88
C ALA A 64 -1.83 -10.80 3.24
N MET A 65 -1.72 -10.31 4.49
CA MET A 65 -2.29 -9.02 4.88
C MET A 65 -1.68 -7.87 4.06
N LEU A 66 -0.36 -7.85 3.88
CA LEU A 66 0.33 -6.86 3.05
C LEU A 66 -0.19 -6.88 1.61
N SER A 67 -0.24 -8.07 0.99
CA SER A 67 -0.74 -8.22 -0.38
C SER A 67 -2.22 -7.81 -0.52
N ALA A 68 -3.05 -8.07 0.49
CA ALA A 68 -4.45 -7.63 0.49
C ALA A 68 -4.56 -6.10 0.59
N VAL A 69 -3.73 -5.46 1.42
CA VAL A 69 -3.66 -4.00 1.53
C VAL A 69 -3.20 -3.35 0.22
N ASP A 70 -2.15 -3.91 -0.41
CA ASP A 70 -1.65 -3.46 -1.71
C ASP A 70 -2.72 -3.56 -2.81
N LEU A 71 -3.52 -4.63 -2.83
CA LEU A 71 -4.65 -4.78 -3.74
C LEU A 71 -5.72 -3.72 -3.49
N CYS A 72 -6.11 -3.50 -2.24
CA CYS A 72 -7.12 -2.51 -1.87
C CYS A 72 -6.67 -1.08 -2.24
N LEU A 73 -5.41 -0.73 -1.97
CA LEU A 73 -4.83 0.56 -2.35
C LEU A 73 -4.84 0.74 -3.88
N THR A 74 -4.40 -0.28 -4.61
CA THR A 74 -4.38 -0.31 -6.07
C THR A 74 -5.78 -0.10 -6.66
N ILE A 75 -6.79 -0.82 -6.16
CA ILE A 75 -8.19 -0.72 -6.62
C ILE A 75 -8.79 0.65 -6.28
N SER A 76 -8.43 1.25 -5.13
CA SER A 76 -8.94 2.56 -4.70
C SER A 76 -8.53 3.71 -5.61
N THR A 77 -7.43 3.58 -6.32
CA THR A 77 -6.85 4.64 -7.17
C THR A 77 -7.00 4.37 -8.66
N LEU A 78 -7.13 3.11 -9.06
CA LEU A 78 -7.24 2.69 -10.46
C LEU A 78 -8.31 3.46 -11.26
N PRO A 79 -9.57 3.63 -10.78
CA PRO A 79 -10.60 4.30 -11.57
C PRO A 79 -10.28 5.76 -11.87
N THR A 80 -9.73 6.50 -10.89
CA THR A 80 -9.43 7.92 -11.06
C THR A 80 -8.20 8.14 -11.93
N VAL A 81 -7.15 7.35 -11.74
CA VAL A 81 -5.91 7.47 -12.54
C VAL A 81 -6.19 7.13 -14.00
N LEU A 82 -6.89 6.04 -14.30
CA LEU A 82 -7.26 5.69 -15.68
C LEU A 82 -8.31 6.65 -16.25
N GLY A 83 -9.24 7.12 -15.43
CA GLY A 83 -10.21 8.14 -15.82
C GLY A 83 -9.54 9.40 -16.34
N VAL A 84 -8.52 9.91 -15.63
CA VAL A 84 -7.77 11.08 -16.05
C VAL A 84 -6.93 10.81 -17.30
N LEU A 85 -6.24 9.66 -17.38
CA LEU A 85 -5.31 9.36 -18.47
C LEU A 85 -5.99 8.99 -19.80
N TRP A 86 -7.10 8.24 -19.75
CA TRP A 86 -7.76 7.71 -20.95
C TRP A 86 -8.97 8.52 -21.40
N PHE A 87 -9.78 8.96 -20.41
CA PHE A 87 -11.07 9.57 -20.69
C PHE A 87 -11.08 11.08 -20.45
N HIS A 88 -9.94 11.65 -20.04
CA HIS A 88 -9.86 13.05 -19.61
C HIS A 88 -10.92 13.41 -18.55
N ALA A 89 -11.41 12.41 -17.81
CA ALA A 89 -12.37 12.57 -16.72
C ALA A 89 -11.65 13.09 -15.48
N ARG A 90 -11.40 14.41 -15.45
CA ARG A 90 -10.61 15.06 -14.40
C ARG A 90 -11.47 15.48 -13.19
N GLU A 91 -12.78 15.60 -13.37
CA GLU A 91 -13.67 16.08 -12.32
C GLU A 91 -13.99 15.00 -11.29
N ILE A 92 -13.86 15.37 -10.01
CA ILE A 92 -14.26 14.54 -8.88
C ILE A 92 -15.04 15.38 -7.88
N SER A 93 -16.17 14.86 -7.40
CA SER A 93 -16.95 15.54 -6.36
C SER A 93 -16.23 15.47 -5.01
N LEU A 94 -16.47 16.47 -4.14
CA LEU A 94 -15.90 16.49 -2.79
C LEU A 94 -16.18 15.18 -2.03
N LYS A 95 -17.40 14.65 -2.11
CA LYS A 95 -17.77 13.40 -1.43
C LYS A 95 -16.94 12.21 -1.91
N ALA A 96 -16.81 12.03 -3.23
CA ALA A 96 -16.01 10.97 -3.81
C ALA A 96 -14.53 11.12 -3.46
N CYS A 97 -14.01 12.34 -3.45
CA CYS A 97 -12.66 12.66 -3.06
C CYS A 97 -12.39 12.31 -1.58
N LEU A 98 -13.29 12.65 -0.66
CA LEU A 98 -13.13 12.30 0.76
C LEU A 98 -13.20 10.79 0.99
N ILE A 99 -14.06 10.07 0.27
CA ILE A 99 -14.13 8.60 0.33
C ILE A 99 -12.81 7.98 -0.18
N GLN A 100 -12.33 8.43 -1.34
CA GLN A 100 -11.05 7.95 -1.87
C GLN A 100 -9.89 8.24 -0.90
N MET A 101 -9.84 9.45 -0.34
CA MET A 101 -8.83 9.85 0.63
C MET A 101 -8.84 8.96 1.88
N PHE A 102 -10.04 8.62 2.40
CA PHE A 102 -10.18 7.70 3.52
C PHE A 102 -9.53 6.34 3.21
N PHE A 103 -9.79 5.77 2.03
CA PHE A 103 -9.22 4.49 1.64
C PHE A 103 -7.73 4.58 1.35
N VAL A 104 -7.26 5.57 0.59
CA VAL A 104 -5.85 5.73 0.24
C VAL A 104 -4.99 5.92 1.49
N HIS A 105 -5.35 6.85 2.37
CA HIS A 105 -4.60 7.03 3.62
C HIS A 105 -4.79 5.86 4.59
N GLY A 106 -6.00 5.28 4.66
CA GLY A 106 -6.30 4.12 5.49
C GLY A 106 -5.43 2.93 5.12
N PHE A 107 -5.39 2.57 3.87
CA PHE A 107 -4.58 1.43 3.42
C PHE A 107 -3.08 1.72 3.53
N SER A 108 -2.62 2.95 3.28
CA SER A 108 -1.21 3.28 3.47
C SER A 108 -0.75 3.17 4.92
N PHE A 109 -1.54 3.65 5.88
CA PHE A 109 -1.19 3.46 7.29
C PHE A 109 -1.38 2.02 7.76
N LEU A 110 -2.32 1.28 7.14
CA LEU A 110 -2.48 -0.14 7.38
C LEU A 110 -1.24 -0.92 6.92
N GLU A 111 -0.69 -0.58 5.75
CA GLU A 111 0.58 -1.11 5.24
C GLU A 111 1.73 -0.88 6.23
N SER A 112 1.88 0.36 6.74
CA SER A 112 2.85 0.70 7.78
C SER A 112 2.72 -0.22 9.00
N SER A 113 1.51 -0.43 9.51
CA SER A 113 1.25 -1.27 10.68
C SER A 113 1.52 -2.76 10.42
N VAL A 114 1.25 -3.24 9.21
CA VAL A 114 1.60 -4.62 8.81
C VAL A 114 3.12 -4.79 8.76
N LEU A 115 3.86 -3.80 8.26
CA LEU A 115 5.33 -3.81 8.29
C LEU A 115 5.87 -3.84 9.73
N VAL A 116 5.24 -3.13 10.69
CA VAL A 116 5.57 -3.24 12.12
C VAL A 116 5.34 -4.65 12.64
N ALA A 117 4.20 -5.26 12.32
CA ALA A 117 3.89 -6.63 12.73
C ALA A 117 4.91 -7.63 12.13
N MET A 118 5.33 -7.44 10.90
CA MET A 118 6.38 -8.23 10.25
C MET A 118 7.76 -8.02 10.91
N ALA A 119 8.10 -6.81 11.35
CA ALA A 119 9.33 -6.56 12.10
C ALA A 119 9.31 -7.30 13.44
N PHE A 120 8.18 -7.29 14.14
CA PHE A 120 7.99 -8.04 15.38
C PHE A 120 8.07 -9.55 15.18
N ASP A 121 7.46 -10.06 14.11
CA ASP A 121 7.59 -11.47 13.70
C ASP A 121 9.06 -11.86 13.54
N ARG A 122 9.86 -11.05 12.82
CA ARG A 122 11.30 -11.28 12.64
C ARG A 122 12.06 -11.22 13.94
N LEU A 123 11.78 -10.22 14.78
CA LEU A 123 12.40 -10.07 16.09
C LEU A 123 12.19 -11.33 16.93
N MET A 124 10.96 -11.81 17.05
CA MET A 124 10.64 -12.99 17.84
C MET A 124 11.22 -14.28 17.26
N ALA A 125 11.18 -14.46 15.94
CA ALA A 125 11.72 -15.64 15.28
C ALA A 125 13.25 -15.77 15.42
N ILE A 126 13.97 -14.66 15.48
CA ILE A 126 15.43 -14.64 15.56
C ILE A 126 15.92 -14.58 17.00
N CYS A 127 15.36 -13.72 17.84
CA CYS A 127 15.82 -13.48 19.20
C CYS A 127 15.24 -14.48 20.22
N ASN A 128 14.02 -14.97 20.00
CA ASN A 128 13.30 -15.84 20.94
C ASN A 128 12.60 -17.03 20.25
N PRO A 129 13.32 -17.90 19.54
CA PRO A 129 12.72 -18.96 18.70
C PRO A 129 11.86 -19.95 19.50
N LEU A 130 12.17 -20.21 20.76
CA LEU A 130 11.39 -21.11 21.60
C LEU A 130 10.00 -20.53 21.98
N LYS A 131 9.93 -19.21 22.17
CA LYS A 131 8.66 -18.52 22.47
C LYS A 131 7.87 -18.20 21.23
N TYR A 132 8.50 -18.18 20.06
CA TYR A 132 7.87 -17.80 18.81
C TYR A 132 6.59 -18.58 18.50
N ALA A 133 6.64 -19.91 18.57
CA ALA A 133 5.51 -20.79 18.30
C ALA A 133 4.37 -20.65 19.34
N ILE A 134 4.69 -20.24 20.57
CA ILE A 134 3.72 -20.04 21.65
C ILE A 134 3.01 -18.69 21.47
N VAL A 135 3.73 -17.66 21.06
CA VAL A 135 3.22 -16.28 20.92
C VAL A 135 2.39 -16.14 19.64
N PHE A 136 2.88 -16.65 18.51
CA PHE A 136 2.19 -16.48 17.23
C PHE A 136 1.25 -17.64 16.90
N THR A 137 0.14 -17.72 17.61
CA THR A 137 -0.99 -18.58 17.24
C THR A 137 -1.86 -17.91 16.19
N ASP A 138 -2.66 -18.69 15.44
CA ASP A 138 -3.57 -18.15 14.41
C ASP A 138 -4.54 -17.12 15.00
N MET A 139 -5.03 -17.35 16.24
CA MET A 139 -5.89 -16.40 16.96
C MET A 139 -5.19 -15.07 17.26
N ILE A 140 -3.95 -15.11 17.68
CA ILE A 140 -3.18 -13.89 17.98
C ILE A 140 -2.93 -13.11 16.69
N ILE A 141 -2.61 -13.78 15.58
CA ILE A 141 -2.43 -13.14 14.28
C ILE A 141 -3.72 -12.45 13.81
N LEU A 142 -4.86 -13.13 13.96
CA LEU A 142 -6.17 -12.55 13.66
C LEU A 142 -6.45 -11.31 14.51
N VAL A 143 -6.20 -11.41 15.82
CA VAL A 143 -6.38 -10.26 16.74
C VAL A 143 -5.47 -9.09 16.36
N ILE A 144 -4.20 -9.35 16.05
CA ILE A 144 -3.29 -8.31 15.56
C ILE A 144 -3.88 -7.63 14.31
N GLY A 145 -4.34 -8.38 13.33
CA GLY A 145 -4.96 -7.83 12.12
C GLY A 145 -6.18 -6.97 12.42
N LEU A 146 -7.07 -7.42 13.29
CA LEU A 146 -8.26 -6.67 13.71
C LEU A 146 -7.88 -5.38 14.45
N VAL A 147 -6.94 -5.45 15.40
CA VAL A 147 -6.46 -4.26 16.15
C VAL A 147 -5.86 -3.23 15.21
N ILE A 148 -5.04 -3.67 14.24
CA ILE A 148 -4.47 -2.79 13.22
C ILE A 148 -5.59 -2.11 12.42
N CYS A 149 -6.59 -2.84 11.93
CA CYS A 149 -7.72 -2.29 11.18
C CYS A 149 -8.52 -1.27 12.00
N ILE A 150 -8.87 -1.60 13.24
CA ILE A 150 -9.62 -0.72 14.14
C ILE A 150 -8.83 0.55 14.44
N ARG A 151 -7.53 0.43 14.74
CA ARG A 151 -6.62 1.57 14.94
C ARG A 151 -6.68 2.55 13.77
N GLN A 152 -6.62 2.05 12.53
CA GLN A 152 -6.64 2.91 11.33
C GLN A 152 -7.97 3.66 11.17
N VAL A 153 -9.08 2.98 11.35
CA VAL A 153 -10.40 3.62 11.26
C VAL A 153 -10.54 4.73 12.31
N ILE A 154 -10.17 4.45 13.56
CA ILE A 154 -10.26 5.43 14.66
C ILE A 154 -9.39 6.67 14.40
N LEU A 155 -8.22 6.49 13.82
CA LEU A 155 -7.27 7.59 13.61
C LEU A 155 -7.57 8.42 12.35
N ILE A 156 -8.04 7.78 11.26
CA ILE A 156 -8.30 8.49 10.00
C ILE A 156 -9.67 9.16 9.99
N PHE A 157 -10.67 8.56 10.62
CA PHE A 157 -12.03 9.08 10.62
C PHE A 157 -12.14 10.53 11.09
N PRO A 158 -11.51 10.97 12.22
CA PRO A 158 -11.51 12.36 12.63
C PRO A 158 -10.87 13.32 11.63
N MET A 159 -9.82 12.88 10.91
CA MET A 159 -9.16 13.68 9.88
C MET A 159 -10.12 13.97 8.71
N ILE A 160 -10.81 12.93 8.22
CA ILE A 160 -11.81 13.09 7.16
C ILE A 160 -13.00 13.93 7.65
N LEU A 161 -13.47 13.69 8.88
CA LEU A 161 -14.57 14.46 9.48
C LEU A 161 -14.21 15.96 9.61
N ALA A 162 -12.97 16.28 9.94
CA ALA A 162 -12.50 17.67 10.00
C ALA A 162 -12.62 18.35 8.62
N LEU A 163 -12.32 17.63 7.54
CA LEU A 163 -12.44 18.14 6.16
C LEU A 163 -13.90 18.38 5.73
N THR A 164 -14.85 17.59 6.23
CA THR A 164 -16.28 17.82 5.90
C THR A 164 -16.85 19.13 6.48
N ARG A 165 -16.16 19.70 7.48
CA ARG A 165 -16.56 20.96 8.15
C ARG A 165 -15.91 22.20 7.55
N VAL A 166 -15.06 22.02 6.56
CA VAL A 166 -14.32 23.09 5.89
C VAL A 166 -14.95 23.39 4.54
N SER A 167 -15.07 24.67 4.20
CA SER A 167 -15.51 25.10 2.86
C SER A 167 -14.33 25.19 1.91
N PHE A 168 -14.49 24.66 0.70
CA PHE A 168 -13.45 24.64 -0.32
C PHE A 168 -13.78 25.58 -1.48
N HIS A 169 -12.75 26.11 -2.13
CA HIS A 169 -12.87 26.76 -3.42
C HIS A 169 -13.20 25.70 -4.48
N GLY A 170 -14.28 25.87 -5.21
CA GLY A 170 -14.67 24.98 -6.32
C GLY A 170 -13.77 25.15 -7.54
N GLY A 171 -13.67 24.10 -8.37
CA GLY A 171 -12.94 24.12 -9.64
C GLY A 171 -11.42 24.17 -9.50
N GLN A 172 -10.87 23.85 -8.34
CA GLN A 172 -9.42 23.87 -8.11
C GLN A 172 -8.74 22.60 -8.64
N GLU A 173 -7.56 22.80 -9.21
CA GLU A 173 -6.76 21.74 -9.80
C GLU A 173 -5.81 21.13 -8.77
N LEU A 174 -6.06 19.88 -8.42
CA LEU A 174 -5.18 19.07 -7.56
C LEU A 174 -3.94 18.63 -8.34
N SER A 175 -2.80 18.56 -7.64
CA SER A 175 -1.52 18.20 -8.25
C SER A 175 -1.35 16.71 -8.52
N HIS A 176 -2.38 15.88 -8.21
CA HIS A 176 -2.30 14.41 -8.24
C HIS A 176 -3.51 13.80 -8.94
N PRO A 177 -3.37 12.57 -9.49
CA PRO A 177 -4.48 11.83 -10.09
C PRO A 177 -5.38 11.14 -9.06
N PHE A 178 -5.19 11.42 -7.78
CA PHE A 178 -6.00 10.95 -6.65
C PHE A 178 -6.07 12.02 -5.55
N CYS A 179 -7.03 11.89 -4.66
CA CYS A 179 -7.24 12.85 -3.58
C CYS A 179 -6.23 12.66 -2.44
N TYR A 180 -5.42 13.69 -2.22
CA TYR A 180 -4.38 13.70 -1.20
C TYR A 180 -4.61 14.83 -0.20
N HIS A 181 -4.66 14.49 1.10
CA HIS A 181 -5.01 15.44 2.16
C HIS A 181 -4.19 16.74 2.17
N PRO A 182 -2.84 16.72 2.09
CA PRO A 182 -2.05 17.94 2.11
C PRO A 182 -2.26 18.86 0.90
N ASP A 183 -2.71 18.32 -0.23
CA ASP A 183 -3.00 19.11 -1.43
C ASP A 183 -4.38 19.79 -1.32
N MET A 184 -5.39 19.07 -0.82
CA MET A 184 -6.75 19.61 -0.64
C MET A 184 -6.79 20.78 0.35
N ILE A 185 -6.02 20.74 1.43
CA ILE A 185 -6.02 21.80 2.46
C ILE A 185 -5.64 23.15 1.89
N LYS A 186 -4.82 23.21 0.84
CA LYS A 186 -4.39 24.44 0.20
C LYS A 186 -5.55 25.27 -0.39
N TYR A 187 -6.69 24.61 -0.66
CA TYR A 187 -7.84 25.21 -1.34
C TYR A 187 -9.03 25.47 -0.41
N THR A 188 -8.78 25.66 0.89
CA THR A 188 -9.81 25.94 1.89
C THR A 188 -10.04 27.45 2.06
N TYR A 189 -11.31 27.90 2.20
CA TYR A 189 -11.65 29.29 2.50
C TYR A 189 -11.30 29.69 3.94
N SER A 190 -11.48 28.76 4.87
CA SER A 190 -11.21 28.98 6.30
C SER A 190 -9.77 28.64 6.64
N ASN A 191 -9.29 29.19 7.77
CA ASN A 191 -7.95 28.85 8.25
C ASN A 191 -7.82 27.34 8.45
N PRO A 192 -7.02 26.63 7.64
CA PRO A 192 -6.93 25.18 7.67
C PRO A 192 -6.07 24.66 8.83
N TRP A 193 -5.74 25.51 9.80
CA TRP A 193 -4.77 25.21 10.84
C TRP A 193 -5.07 23.90 11.58
N ILE A 194 -6.33 23.69 12.00
CA ILE A 194 -6.74 22.48 12.74
C ILE A 194 -6.58 21.25 11.84
N SER A 195 -7.06 21.30 10.60
CA SER A 195 -6.98 20.17 9.67
C SER A 195 -5.54 19.87 9.25
N ASN A 196 -4.73 20.90 9.04
CA ASN A 196 -3.31 20.75 8.71
C ASN A 196 -2.53 20.19 9.92
N PHE A 197 -2.77 20.73 11.11
CA PHE A 197 -2.15 20.23 12.35
C PHE A 197 -2.52 18.76 12.60
N LEU A 198 -3.81 18.43 12.52
CA LEU A 198 -4.29 17.07 12.72
C LEU A 198 -3.66 16.10 11.69
N GLY A 199 -3.68 16.45 10.40
CA GLY A 199 -3.07 15.63 9.35
C GLY A 199 -1.55 15.48 9.51
N MET A 200 -0.84 16.54 9.92
CA MET A 200 0.59 16.47 10.20
C MET A 200 0.88 15.65 11.47
N PHE A 201 0.12 15.86 12.52
CA PHE A 201 0.26 15.12 13.78
C PHE A 201 0.03 13.61 13.54
N LEU A 202 -1.05 13.24 12.85
CA LEU A 202 -1.32 11.84 12.53
C LEU A 202 -0.21 11.23 11.67
N GLN A 203 0.25 11.95 10.66
CA GLN A 203 1.35 11.49 9.81
C GLN A 203 2.63 11.24 10.62
N LEU A 204 3.06 12.20 11.42
CA LEU A 204 4.28 12.09 12.24
C LEU A 204 4.11 11.04 13.34
N TYR A 205 2.95 11.01 14.00
CA TYR A 205 2.69 10.05 15.07
C TYR A 205 2.68 8.61 14.53
N LEU A 206 1.86 8.33 13.50
CA LEU A 206 1.74 6.98 12.94
C LEU A 206 3.05 6.52 12.28
N THR A 207 3.57 7.33 11.37
CA THR A 207 4.81 6.99 10.66
C THR A 207 6.02 6.95 11.59
N GLY A 208 6.13 7.92 12.50
CA GLY A 208 7.25 8.04 13.41
C GLY A 208 7.29 6.90 14.42
N THR A 209 6.17 6.58 15.08
CA THR A 209 6.10 5.48 16.06
C THR A 209 6.35 4.13 15.38
N ASP A 210 5.75 3.89 14.22
CA ASP A 210 5.91 2.65 13.49
C ASP A 210 7.36 2.46 13.02
N LEU A 211 7.98 3.51 12.46
CA LEU A 211 9.38 3.46 12.02
C LEU A 211 10.36 3.29 13.19
N LEU A 212 10.13 3.98 14.30
CA LEU A 212 10.96 3.81 15.50
C LEU A 212 10.90 2.38 16.04
N PHE A 213 9.70 1.77 16.05
CA PHE A 213 9.54 0.38 16.47
C PHE A 213 10.28 -0.58 15.54
N ILE A 214 10.18 -0.38 14.21
CA ILE A 214 10.92 -1.17 13.22
C ILE A 214 12.43 -1.02 13.45
N LEU A 215 12.95 0.19 13.56
CA LEU A 215 14.38 0.46 13.80
C LEU A 215 14.86 -0.19 15.08
N PHE A 216 14.11 -0.05 16.18
CA PHE A 216 14.44 -0.70 17.45
C PHE A 216 14.49 -2.22 17.31
N SER A 217 13.51 -2.82 16.65
CA SER A 217 13.47 -4.26 16.36
C SER A 217 14.70 -4.70 15.58
N TYR A 218 15.11 -3.96 14.57
CA TYR A 218 16.30 -4.28 13.77
C TYR A 218 17.63 -4.09 14.51
N VAL A 219 17.72 -3.14 15.42
CA VAL A 219 18.89 -3.01 16.32
C VAL A 219 19.05 -4.28 17.18
N LEU A 220 17.94 -4.79 17.74
CA LEU A 220 17.97 -6.02 18.54
C LEU A 220 18.28 -7.26 17.69
N ILE A 221 17.66 -7.37 16.51
CA ILE A 221 17.94 -8.45 15.56
C ILE A 221 19.43 -8.45 15.18
N LEU A 222 19.99 -7.30 14.82
CA LEU A 222 21.36 -7.17 14.42
C LEU A 222 22.34 -7.59 15.55
N ARG A 223 22.09 -7.12 16.78
CA ARG A 223 22.87 -7.54 17.96
C ARG A 223 22.86 -9.06 18.13
N THR A 224 21.68 -9.69 18.04
CA THR A 224 21.53 -11.14 18.16
C THR A 224 22.21 -11.88 17.01
N VAL A 225 22.06 -11.40 15.77
CA VAL A 225 22.66 -12.05 14.59
C VAL A 225 24.18 -11.96 14.63
N LEU A 226 24.75 -10.84 15.07
CA LEU A 226 26.21 -10.68 15.20
C LEU A 226 26.81 -11.59 16.30
N SER A 227 26.02 -11.99 17.28
CA SER A 227 26.45 -12.95 18.31
C SER A 227 26.44 -14.43 17.83
N ILE A 228 25.89 -14.73 16.66
CA ILE A 228 25.82 -16.08 16.10
C ILE A 228 27.20 -16.48 15.56
N VAL A 229 27.83 -17.48 16.18
CA VAL A 229 29.16 -17.99 15.79
C VAL A 229 29.13 -18.72 14.44
N ALA A 230 28.03 -19.40 14.08
CA ALA A 230 27.91 -20.18 12.86
C ALA A 230 27.61 -19.30 11.62
N PRO A 231 28.57 -19.10 10.66
CA PRO A 231 28.38 -18.16 9.54
C PRO A 231 27.17 -18.48 8.65
N LYS A 232 26.89 -19.74 8.41
CA LYS A 232 25.74 -20.19 7.60
C LYS A 232 24.38 -19.80 8.25
N LYS A 233 24.29 -19.90 9.58
CA LYS A 233 23.06 -19.49 10.32
C LYS A 233 22.91 -17.96 10.31
N GLN A 234 24.02 -17.25 10.51
CA GLN A 234 24.07 -15.81 10.44
C GLN A 234 23.63 -15.29 9.07
N GLN A 235 24.20 -15.83 7.99
CA GLN A 235 23.83 -15.43 6.61
C GLN A 235 22.35 -15.72 6.31
N LYS A 236 21.82 -16.86 6.78
CA LYS A 236 20.40 -17.20 6.60
C LYS A 236 19.48 -16.20 7.31
N ALA A 237 19.81 -15.82 8.56
CA ALA A 237 19.05 -14.83 9.31
C ALA A 237 19.06 -13.46 8.61
N LEU A 238 20.22 -12.96 8.19
CA LEU A 238 20.36 -11.71 7.45
C LEU A 238 19.60 -11.73 6.13
N SER A 239 19.70 -12.80 5.35
CA SER A 239 19.00 -12.92 4.07
C SER A 239 17.47 -12.80 4.23
N THR A 240 16.94 -13.28 5.35
CA THR A 240 15.50 -13.17 5.65
C THR A 240 15.09 -11.74 6.00
N CYS A 241 15.98 -11.00 6.67
CA CYS A 241 15.75 -9.60 7.03
C CYS A 241 15.78 -8.66 5.83
N VAL A 242 16.62 -8.95 4.82
CA VAL A 242 16.81 -8.08 3.64
C VAL A 242 15.49 -7.79 2.93
N CYS A 243 14.64 -8.80 2.73
CA CYS A 243 13.34 -8.59 2.06
C CYS A 243 12.47 -7.57 2.79
N HIS A 244 12.41 -7.71 4.12
CA HIS A 244 11.60 -6.79 4.91
C HIS A 244 12.20 -5.38 4.94
N ILE A 245 13.54 -5.25 5.05
CA ILE A 245 14.21 -3.94 4.98
C ILE A 245 13.96 -3.28 3.62
N CYS A 246 14.00 -4.05 2.52
CA CYS A 246 13.65 -3.52 1.20
C CYS A 246 12.21 -3.04 1.15
N ALA A 247 11.24 -3.82 1.65
CA ALA A 247 9.83 -3.41 1.69
C ALA A 247 9.63 -2.14 2.52
N VAL A 248 10.24 -2.06 3.72
CA VAL A 248 10.24 -0.87 4.57
C VAL A 248 10.80 0.35 3.83
N THR A 249 11.93 0.21 3.15
CA THR A 249 12.56 1.30 2.39
C THR A 249 11.67 1.77 1.24
N VAL A 250 11.13 0.82 0.47
CA VAL A 250 10.25 1.06 -0.67
C VAL A 250 8.98 1.80 -0.26
N PHE A 251 8.47 1.52 0.93
CA PHE A 251 7.27 2.18 1.47
C PHE A 251 7.59 3.55 2.08
N TYR A 252 8.53 3.62 3.04
CA TYR A 252 8.72 4.85 3.82
C TYR A 252 9.45 5.96 3.06
N VAL A 253 10.38 5.66 2.17
CA VAL A 253 11.15 6.70 1.46
C VAL A 253 10.24 7.56 0.57
N PRO A 254 9.39 7.00 -0.32
CA PRO A 254 8.48 7.83 -1.14
C PRO A 254 7.45 8.57 -0.29
N MET A 255 6.88 7.92 0.73
CA MET A 255 5.87 8.50 1.60
C MET A 255 6.39 9.71 2.36
N ILE A 256 7.58 9.60 2.96
CA ILE A 256 8.23 10.69 3.67
C ILE A 256 8.59 11.81 2.68
N SER A 257 9.19 11.47 1.54
CA SER A 257 9.56 12.46 0.52
C SER A 257 8.36 13.27 0.03
N LEU A 258 7.25 12.62 -0.28
CA LEU A 258 6.01 13.28 -0.69
C LEU A 258 5.46 14.20 0.41
N SER A 259 5.42 13.71 1.65
CA SER A 259 4.90 14.46 2.79
C SER A 259 5.73 15.72 3.09
N PHE A 260 7.06 15.60 3.06
CA PHE A 260 7.97 16.74 3.26
C PHE A 260 7.85 17.76 2.12
N THR A 261 7.80 17.30 0.88
CA THR A 261 7.68 18.17 -0.30
C THR A 261 6.43 19.05 -0.22
N HIS A 262 5.28 18.48 0.14
CA HIS A 262 4.03 19.23 0.25
C HIS A 262 4.00 20.25 1.41
N ARG A 263 4.72 19.99 2.49
CA ARG A 263 4.62 20.79 3.73
C ARG A 263 5.74 21.81 3.90
N LEU A 264 6.95 21.47 3.47
CA LEU A 264 8.13 22.32 3.69
C LEU A 264 8.55 23.09 2.45
N PHE A 265 8.24 22.59 1.26
CA PHE A 265 8.67 23.18 -0.01
C PHE A 265 7.47 23.64 -0.83
N SER A 266 6.83 24.75 -0.40
CA SER A 266 5.66 25.32 -1.07
C SER A 266 5.91 25.77 -2.52
N SER A 267 7.16 26.00 -2.89
CA SER A 267 7.59 26.41 -4.25
C SER A 267 7.91 25.24 -5.18
N THR A 268 7.72 23.98 -4.74
CA THR A 268 8.02 22.82 -5.57
C THR A 268 7.11 22.77 -6.80
N PRO A 269 7.67 22.55 -8.01
CA PRO A 269 6.87 22.41 -9.23
C PRO A 269 5.84 21.27 -9.10
N LYS A 270 4.61 21.50 -9.60
CA LYS A 270 3.52 20.50 -9.57
C LYS A 270 3.92 19.16 -10.19
N VAL A 271 4.77 19.18 -11.23
CA VAL A 271 5.29 17.97 -11.89
C VAL A 271 6.08 17.10 -10.90
N VAL A 272 6.95 17.70 -10.08
CA VAL A 272 7.74 16.95 -9.08
C VAL A 272 6.82 16.33 -8.02
N CYS A 273 5.85 17.10 -7.54
CA CYS A 273 4.83 16.59 -6.60
C CYS A 273 4.06 15.41 -7.20
N SER A 274 3.66 15.53 -8.48
CA SER A 274 2.95 14.47 -9.19
C SER A 274 3.80 13.21 -9.36
N ILE A 275 5.09 13.34 -9.74
CA ILE A 275 6.01 12.21 -9.85
C ILE A 275 6.18 11.51 -8.50
N LEU A 276 6.43 12.26 -7.42
CA LEU A 276 6.58 11.70 -6.08
C LEU A 276 5.31 10.97 -5.62
N ALA A 277 4.13 11.54 -5.92
CA ALA A 277 2.86 10.92 -5.59
C ALA A 277 2.63 9.60 -6.36
N ASN A 278 2.99 9.57 -7.65
CA ASN A 278 2.91 8.33 -8.44
C ASN A 278 3.92 7.28 -7.96
N VAL A 279 5.14 7.69 -7.60
CA VAL A 279 6.14 6.79 -6.99
C VAL A 279 5.62 6.22 -5.67
N TYR A 280 5.09 7.06 -4.79
CA TYR A 280 4.47 6.62 -3.54
C TYR A 280 3.32 5.63 -3.75
N LEU A 281 2.49 5.89 -4.76
CA LEU A 281 1.31 5.06 -5.06
C LEU A 281 1.67 3.69 -5.64
N PHE A 282 2.64 3.65 -6.56
CA PHE A 282 2.93 2.43 -7.35
C PHE A 282 4.08 1.60 -6.79
N LEU A 283 5.07 2.25 -6.15
CA LEU A 283 6.31 1.55 -5.83
C LEU A 283 6.10 0.38 -4.85
N PRO A 284 5.36 0.54 -3.72
CA PRO A 284 5.14 -0.56 -2.80
C PRO A 284 4.30 -1.70 -3.41
N PRO A 285 3.09 -1.48 -3.99
CA PRO A 285 2.27 -2.57 -4.51
C PRO A 285 2.92 -3.33 -5.68
N VAL A 286 3.83 -2.70 -6.42
CA VAL A 286 4.56 -3.33 -7.53
C VAL A 286 5.78 -4.10 -7.04
N LEU A 287 6.57 -3.53 -6.11
CA LEU A 287 7.82 -4.14 -5.67
C LEU A 287 7.64 -5.19 -4.57
N ASN A 288 6.62 -5.07 -3.70
CA ASN A 288 6.37 -6.06 -2.67
C ASN A 288 6.26 -7.49 -3.24
N PRO A 289 5.40 -7.78 -4.25
CA PRO A 289 5.34 -9.11 -4.84
C PRO A 289 6.67 -9.56 -5.44
N VAL A 290 7.42 -8.67 -6.07
CA VAL A 290 8.72 -8.99 -6.68
C VAL A 290 9.75 -9.35 -5.60
N ILE A 291 9.87 -8.53 -4.55
CA ILE A 291 10.82 -8.74 -3.43
C ILE A 291 10.57 -10.10 -2.78
N TYR A 292 9.31 -10.41 -2.43
CA TYR A 292 8.97 -11.63 -1.71
C TYR A 292 9.00 -12.88 -2.61
N SER A 293 8.60 -12.79 -3.88
CA SER A 293 8.67 -13.93 -4.81
C SER A 293 10.12 -14.29 -5.19
N LEU A 294 11.00 -13.31 -5.41
CA LEU A 294 12.39 -13.58 -5.77
C LEU A 294 13.20 -14.16 -4.61
N LYS A 295 12.99 -13.69 -3.40
CA LYS A 295 13.81 -14.09 -2.23
C LYS A 295 13.27 -15.30 -1.49
N THR A 296 11.97 -15.59 -1.57
CA THR A 296 11.34 -16.69 -0.85
C THR A 296 11.20 -17.92 -1.75
N LYS A 297 12.14 -18.86 -1.65
CA LYS A 297 12.15 -20.10 -2.46
C LYS A 297 10.80 -20.84 -2.42
N THR A 298 10.18 -20.91 -1.23
CA THR A 298 8.90 -21.60 -1.03
C THR A 298 7.76 -20.94 -1.81
N ILE A 299 7.65 -19.60 -1.78
CA ILE A 299 6.65 -18.89 -2.58
C ILE A 299 6.89 -19.11 -4.08
N ARG A 300 8.14 -18.95 -4.52
CA ARG A 300 8.50 -19.15 -5.93
C ARG A 300 8.17 -20.58 -6.41
N GLN A 301 8.49 -21.60 -5.61
CA GLN A 301 8.17 -22.99 -5.96
C GLN A 301 6.66 -23.23 -6.02
N ALA A 302 5.89 -22.72 -5.06
CA ALA A 302 4.45 -22.82 -5.04
C ALA A 302 3.80 -22.08 -6.24
N MET A 303 4.31 -20.90 -6.60
CA MET A 303 3.87 -20.20 -7.82
C MET A 303 4.13 -21.01 -9.10
N LEU A 304 5.31 -21.61 -9.22
CA LEU A 304 5.64 -22.46 -10.36
C LEU A 304 4.75 -23.72 -10.43
N GLN A 305 4.47 -24.35 -9.30
CA GLN A 305 3.56 -25.50 -9.24
C GLN A 305 2.15 -25.14 -9.68
N LEU A 306 1.61 -23.99 -9.26
CA LEU A 306 0.29 -23.51 -9.72
C LEU A 306 0.24 -23.25 -11.22
N LEU A 307 1.33 -22.73 -11.80
CA LEU A 307 1.44 -22.50 -13.25
C LEU A 307 1.51 -23.84 -14.02
N HIS A 308 2.27 -24.83 -13.53
CA HIS A 308 2.36 -26.14 -14.14
C HIS A 308 1.04 -26.95 -14.03
N PHE A 309 0.30 -26.83 -12.92
CA PHE A 309 -0.99 -27.51 -12.77
C PHE A 309 -2.04 -27.03 -13.78
N LYS A 310 -2.04 -25.72 -14.13
CA LYS A 310 -2.88 -25.17 -15.19
C LYS A 310 -2.48 -25.62 -16.60
N GLY A 311 -1.21 -25.92 -16.83
CA GLY A 311 -0.72 -26.42 -18.15
C GLY A 311 -1.04 -27.89 -18.41
N SER A 312 -1.30 -28.69 -17.36
CA SER A 312 -1.60 -30.12 -17.49
C SER A 312 -3.09 -30.46 -17.64
N GLN A 313 -3.99 -29.49 -17.55
CA GLN A 313 -5.44 -29.66 -17.82
C GLN A 313 -5.81 -29.16 -19.22
N GLY A 314 -5.05 -29.54 -20.23
CA GLY A 314 -5.50 -29.49 -21.62
C GLY A 314 -6.64 -30.52 -21.85
N PRO A 315 -7.61 -30.27 -22.77
CA PRO A 315 -8.77 -31.13 -22.94
C PRO A 315 -8.32 -32.55 -23.29
N SER A 316 -8.48 -33.50 -22.36
CA SER A 316 -8.39 -34.90 -22.67
C SER A 316 -9.53 -35.24 -23.66
N VAL A 317 -9.23 -35.33 -24.92
CA VAL A 317 -10.10 -35.94 -25.93
C VAL A 317 -10.33 -37.39 -25.51
N ARG A 318 -11.46 -37.66 -24.85
CA ARG A 318 -11.95 -39.04 -24.67
C ARG A 318 -12.23 -39.61 -26.05
N SER A 319 -11.28 -40.39 -26.54
CA SER A 319 -11.51 -41.31 -27.64
C SER A 319 -12.54 -42.35 -27.20
N HIS A 320 -13.81 -42.14 -27.53
CA HIS A 320 -14.81 -43.20 -27.51
C HIS A 320 -14.43 -44.23 -28.60
N ARG A 321 -13.70 -45.27 -28.23
CA ARG A 321 -13.73 -46.51 -28.98
C ARG A 321 -15.04 -47.25 -28.64
N GLY A 322 -15.94 -47.27 -29.57
CA GLY A 322 -17.16 -48.05 -29.49
C GLY A 322 -16.85 -49.55 -29.43
N PRO A 323 -17.73 -50.37 -28.85
CA PRO A 323 -17.60 -51.83 -28.77
C PRO A 323 -18.15 -52.41 -30.06
N TRP A 324 -17.30 -52.64 -31.09
CA TRP A 324 -17.55 -53.57 -32.17
C TRP A 324 -16.26 -53.71 -33.01
N GLY A 325 -15.58 -54.85 -32.86
CA GLY A 325 -14.42 -55.24 -33.66
C GLY A 325 -13.63 -56.35 -33.01
#